data_ccb0b66821608d4514698fc3358d8d8c
#
_entry.id   ccb0b66821608d4514698fc3358d8d8c
#
_cell.length_a   1.000
_cell.length_b   1.000
_cell.length_c   1.000
_cell.angle_alpha   90.00
_cell.angle_beta   90.00
_cell.angle_gamma   90.00
#
_symmetry.space_group_name_H-M   'P 1'
#
loop_
_entity.id
_entity.type
_entity.pdbx_description
1 polymer ?
#
loop_
_entity_poly.entity_id
_entity_poly.type
_entity_poly.pdbx_seq_one_letter_code
_entity_poly.pdbx_strand_id
1 'polypeptide(L)'
;MKFAAFKLKSDVGRTRIGLVDLQNQKIHEYAGNHNTSEKGVLQILESQLRGESLPEVIAIHALSNIQILAPIPRPQRNIFCVGKNYFEHAKEFGTSGYDSSTSKPGDEIPKHPIIFTKPPESVIGTGENIVIPQKISKDIDYEVELTVIIGKGGKGITKQNAFSH
;
A
#
# COMPACT_ATOMS: atom_id res chain seq x y z
N MET A 1 -4.51 -6.93 13.81
CA MET A 1 -5.59 -5.96 13.52
C MET A 1 -5.52 -5.59 12.06
N LYS A 2 -6.66 -5.30 11.41
CA LYS A 2 -6.71 -4.86 10.00
C LYS A 2 -7.41 -3.50 9.96
N PHE A 3 -6.75 -2.49 9.44
CA PHE A 3 -7.31 -1.14 9.32
C PHE A 3 -7.58 -0.80 7.86
N ALA A 4 -8.57 0.04 7.60
CA ALA A 4 -8.87 0.54 6.27
C ALA A 4 -9.20 2.04 6.29
N ALA A 5 -8.83 2.72 5.20
CA ALA A 5 -9.44 3.98 4.82
C ALA A 5 -10.63 3.68 3.90
N PHE A 6 -11.74 4.38 4.08
CA PHE A 6 -12.98 4.09 3.36
C PHE A 6 -13.89 5.31 3.23
N LYS A 7 -14.87 5.18 2.36
CA LYS A 7 -16.04 6.08 2.23
C LYS A 7 -17.33 5.30 2.41
N LEU A 8 -18.37 5.94 2.88
CA LEU A 8 -19.72 5.38 2.78
C LEU A 8 -20.22 5.56 1.35
N LYS A 9 -20.91 4.56 0.81
CA LYS A 9 -21.56 4.67 -0.51
C LYS A 9 -22.62 5.78 -0.55
N SER A 10 -23.20 6.10 0.61
CA SER A 10 -24.16 7.19 0.82
C SER A 10 -23.52 8.56 1.05
N ASP A 11 -22.20 8.60 1.34
CA ASP A 11 -21.45 9.84 1.60
C ASP A 11 -20.00 9.70 1.08
N VAL A 12 -19.84 9.92 -0.21
CA VAL A 12 -18.56 9.78 -0.92
C VAL A 12 -17.61 10.96 -0.69
N GLY A 13 -18.09 12.05 -0.10
CA GLY A 13 -17.29 13.26 0.15
C GLY A 13 -16.29 13.13 1.29
N ARG A 14 -16.56 12.22 2.26
CA ARG A 14 -15.76 12.11 3.48
C ARG A 14 -14.96 10.82 3.54
N THR A 15 -13.65 10.94 3.66
CA THR A 15 -12.75 9.82 3.98
C THR A 15 -12.83 9.50 5.47
N ARG A 16 -12.95 8.21 5.77
CA ARG A 16 -13.03 7.64 7.12
C ARG A 16 -11.94 6.60 7.30
N ILE A 17 -11.66 6.25 8.54
CA ILE A 17 -10.73 5.18 8.91
C ILE A 17 -11.39 4.27 9.95
N GLY A 18 -11.00 3.01 9.96
CA GLY A 18 -11.57 2.08 10.93
C GLY A 18 -10.87 0.74 10.99
N LEU A 19 -11.25 -0.03 12.01
CA LEU A 19 -10.86 -1.43 12.21
C LEU A 19 -11.81 -2.35 11.45
N VAL A 20 -11.27 -3.18 10.60
CA VAL A 20 -12.05 -4.15 9.80
C VAL A 20 -12.26 -5.42 10.61
N ASP A 21 -13.51 -5.80 10.78
CA ASP A 21 -13.97 -7.07 11.33
C ASP A 21 -14.52 -7.93 10.19
N LEU A 22 -13.66 -8.78 9.64
CA LEU A 22 -14.03 -9.67 8.54
C LEU A 22 -15.00 -10.77 8.99
N GLN A 23 -14.95 -11.21 10.26
CA GLN A 23 -15.80 -12.26 10.77
C GLN A 23 -17.26 -11.82 10.81
N ASN A 24 -17.50 -10.57 11.23
CA ASN A 24 -18.85 -10.00 11.32
C ASN A 24 -19.21 -9.14 10.11
N GLN A 25 -18.36 -9.06 9.08
CA GLN A 25 -18.56 -8.24 7.87
C GLN A 25 -18.84 -6.77 8.19
N LYS A 26 -18.09 -6.21 9.15
CA LYS A 26 -18.26 -4.85 9.66
C LYS A 26 -16.94 -4.08 9.64
N ILE A 27 -17.04 -2.76 9.71
CA ILE A 27 -15.95 -1.86 10.01
C ILE A 27 -16.34 -0.93 11.16
N HIS A 28 -15.47 -0.83 12.14
CA HIS A 28 -15.62 0.07 13.30
C HIS A 28 -14.92 1.40 12.95
N GLU A 29 -15.72 2.41 12.63
CA GLU A 29 -15.23 3.74 12.28
C GLU A 29 -14.61 4.40 13.51
N TYR A 30 -13.38 4.88 13.35
CA TYR A 30 -12.69 5.67 14.36
C TYR A 30 -12.91 7.16 14.17
N ALA A 31 -12.84 7.90 15.27
CA ALA A 31 -12.75 9.35 15.22
C ALA A 31 -11.51 9.76 14.41
N GLY A 32 -11.74 10.35 13.26
CA GLY A 32 -10.70 10.89 12.38
C GLY A 32 -10.41 12.36 12.70
N ASN A 33 -9.37 12.90 12.10
CA ASN A 33 -9.00 14.32 12.18
C ASN A 33 -9.03 14.98 10.79
N HIS A 34 -8.66 16.26 10.73
CA HIS A 34 -8.64 17.04 9.47
C HIS A 34 -7.69 16.47 8.39
N ASN A 35 -6.72 15.63 8.75
CA ASN A 35 -5.78 14.99 7.83
C ASN A 35 -6.23 13.60 7.34
N THR A 36 -7.42 13.12 7.73
CA THR A 36 -7.89 11.77 7.39
C THR A 36 -7.96 11.54 5.89
N SER A 37 -8.33 12.55 5.09
CA SER A 37 -8.43 12.45 3.63
C SER A 37 -7.08 12.22 2.95
N GLU A 38 -5.99 12.67 3.54
CA GLU A 38 -4.64 12.53 2.99
C GLU A 38 -3.90 11.34 3.61
N LYS A 39 -3.89 11.29 4.94
CA LYS A 39 -3.12 10.29 5.70
C LYS A 39 -3.79 8.91 5.75
N GLY A 40 -5.13 8.85 5.69
CA GLY A 40 -5.83 7.59 5.86
C GLY A 40 -5.40 6.85 7.14
N VAL A 41 -5.02 5.57 6.99
CA VAL A 41 -4.59 4.71 8.09
C VAL A 41 -3.27 5.17 8.75
N LEU A 42 -2.44 5.94 8.04
CA LEU A 42 -1.16 6.41 8.58
C LEU A 42 -1.31 7.15 9.90
N GLN A 43 -2.41 7.90 10.11
CA GLN A 43 -2.66 8.60 11.38
C GLN A 43 -2.81 7.65 12.58
N ILE A 44 -3.36 6.44 12.34
CA ILE A 44 -3.45 5.40 13.40
C ILE A 44 -2.04 4.90 13.73
N LEU A 45 -1.22 4.64 12.70
CA LEU A 45 0.15 4.17 12.88
C LEU A 45 1.00 5.21 13.61
N GLU A 46 0.91 6.48 13.23
CA GLU A 46 1.61 7.58 13.91
C GLU A 46 1.21 7.70 15.37
N SER A 47 -0.08 7.55 15.69
CA SER A 47 -0.61 7.57 17.06
C SER A 47 -0.04 6.41 17.89
N GLN A 48 -0.05 5.19 17.31
CA GLN A 48 0.50 4.02 17.99
C GLN A 48 2.02 4.13 18.23
N LEU A 49 2.77 4.73 17.32
CA LEU A 49 4.20 4.97 17.50
C LEU A 49 4.50 5.95 18.64
N ARG A 50 3.56 6.84 18.96
CA ARG A 50 3.64 7.73 20.13
C ARG A 50 3.16 7.05 21.41
N GLY A 51 2.73 5.78 21.37
CA GLY A 51 2.21 5.06 22.52
C GLY A 51 0.77 5.47 22.92
N GLU A 52 0.05 6.14 22.02
CA GLU A 52 -1.34 6.53 22.25
C GLU A 52 -2.27 5.33 22.07
N SER A 53 -3.42 5.35 22.75
CA SER A 53 -4.48 4.37 22.53
C SER A 53 -5.10 4.52 21.14
N LEU A 54 -5.79 3.48 20.67
CA LEU A 54 -6.60 3.59 19.46
C LEU A 54 -7.68 4.67 19.64
N PRO A 55 -8.03 5.40 18.56
CA PRO A 55 -9.10 6.39 18.63
C PRO A 55 -10.44 5.76 19.06
N GLU A 56 -11.36 6.58 19.54
CA GLU A 56 -12.70 6.17 19.89
C GLU A 56 -13.45 5.64 18.65
N VAL A 57 -14.21 4.56 18.85
CA VAL A 57 -15.16 4.05 17.83
C VAL A 57 -16.42 4.92 17.87
N ILE A 58 -16.69 5.63 16.78
CA ILE A 58 -17.82 6.56 16.68
C ILE A 58 -19.02 5.99 15.91
N ALA A 59 -18.80 4.95 15.10
CA ALA A 59 -19.84 4.28 14.32
C ALA A 59 -19.42 2.87 13.90
N ILE A 60 -20.39 2.05 13.51
CA ILE A 60 -20.18 0.71 12.95
C ILE A 60 -20.97 0.61 11.66
N HIS A 61 -20.28 0.18 10.57
CA HIS A 61 -20.89 0.04 9.25
C HIS A 61 -20.74 -1.39 8.74
N ALA A 62 -21.68 -1.86 7.92
CA ALA A 62 -21.52 -3.08 7.15
C ALA A 62 -20.47 -2.86 6.03
N LEU A 63 -19.63 -3.86 5.77
CA LEU A 63 -18.63 -3.77 4.67
C LEU A 63 -19.31 -3.60 3.30
N SER A 64 -20.53 -4.08 3.12
CA SER A 64 -21.33 -3.88 1.91
C SER A 64 -21.69 -2.42 1.62
N ASN A 65 -21.70 -1.55 2.65
CA ASN A 65 -22.12 -0.15 2.56
C ASN A 65 -20.94 0.82 2.37
N ILE A 66 -19.72 0.30 2.27
CA ILE A 66 -18.51 1.11 2.13
C ILE A 66 -17.81 0.87 0.80
N GLN A 67 -17.01 1.83 0.41
CA GLN A 67 -15.96 1.72 -0.60
C GLN A 67 -14.62 1.81 0.11
N ILE A 68 -13.79 0.79 -0.02
CA ILE A 68 -12.42 0.79 0.51
C ILE A 68 -11.57 1.68 -0.40
N LEU A 69 -10.77 2.52 0.23
CA LEU A 69 -9.79 3.39 -0.44
C LEU A 69 -8.37 2.82 -0.28
N ALA A 70 -7.41 3.44 -0.94
CA ALA A 70 -6.00 3.21 -0.62
C ALA A 70 -5.78 3.45 0.88
N PRO A 71 -5.03 2.60 1.59
CA PRO A 71 -4.82 2.77 3.05
C PRO A 71 -4.17 4.11 3.40
N ILE A 72 -3.26 4.58 2.53
CA ILE A 72 -2.66 5.92 2.60
C ILE A 72 -2.97 6.60 1.25
N PRO A 73 -4.07 7.38 1.15
CA PRO A 73 -4.53 7.92 -0.12
C PRO A 73 -3.55 8.88 -0.79
N ARG A 74 -2.78 9.62 0.00
CA ARG A 74 -1.76 10.56 -0.48
C ARG A 74 -0.45 10.38 0.27
N PRO A 75 0.43 9.47 -0.17
CA PRO A 75 1.77 9.34 0.38
C PRO A 75 2.54 10.67 0.25
N GLN A 76 3.27 11.05 1.29
CA GLN A 76 4.06 12.30 1.29
C GLN A 76 5.33 12.20 0.44
N ARG A 77 5.75 11.00 0.07
CA ARG A 77 6.96 10.71 -0.71
C ARG A 77 6.67 9.62 -1.71
N ASN A 78 7.57 9.48 -2.68
CA ASN A 78 7.52 8.38 -3.64
C ASN A 78 7.52 7.03 -2.93
N ILE A 79 6.82 6.07 -3.53
CA ILE A 79 6.80 4.68 -3.11
C ILE A 79 8.06 4.03 -3.68
N PHE A 80 8.87 3.43 -2.82
CA PHE A 80 10.04 2.65 -3.22
C PHE A 80 9.61 1.23 -3.56
N CYS A 81 9.97 0.79 -4.74
CA CYS A 81 9.69 -0.55 -5.23
C CYS A 81 11.00 -1.35 -5.34
N VAL A 82 10.90 -2.67 -5.11
CA VAL A 82 12.03 -3.59 -5.24
C VAL A 82 11.77 -4.53 -6.41
N GLY A 83 12.39 -4.27 -7.54
CA GLY A 83 12.23 -5.08 -8.76
C GLY A 83 12.80 -6.50 -8.59
N LYS A 84 12.12 -7.47 -9.22
CA LYS A 84 12.49 -8.90 -9.20
C LYS A 84 12.63 -9.49 -7.79
N ASN A 85 11.80 -9.04 -6.85
CA ASN A 85 11.89 -9.45 -5.44
C ASN A 85 11.19 -10.78 -5.14
N TYR A 86 10.50 -11.37 -6.13
CA TYR A 86 9.83 -12.68 -6.03
C TYR A 86 10.47 -13.65 -7.02
N PHE A 87 10.81 -14.85 -6.56
CA PHE A 87 11.54 -15.86 -7.35
C PHE A 87 10.87 -16.21 -8.67
N GLU A 88 9.56 -16.48 -8.63
CA GLU A 88 8.82 -16.88 -9.84
C GLU A 88 8.76 -15.73 -10.84
N HIS A 89 8.49 -14.52 -10.36
CA HIS A 89 8.50 -13.32 -11.19
C HIS A 89 9.88 -13.05 -11.83
N ALA A 90 10.97 -13.21 -11.06
CA ALA A 90 12.31 -13.03 -11.58
C ALA A 90 12.63 -14.00 -12.73
N LYS A 91 12.22 -15.27 -12.61
CA LYS A 91 12.38 -16.28 -13.66
C LYS A 91 11.52 -15.98 -14.89
N GLU A 92 10.24 -15.65 -14.68
CA GLU A 92 9.31 -15.31 -15.76
C GLU A 92 9.82 -14.11 -16.56
N PHE A 93 10.23 -13.05 -15.85
CA PHE A 93 10.76 -11.85 -16.48
C PHE A 93 12.07 -12.11 -17.24
N GLY A 94 12.98 -12.95 -16.71
CA GLY A 94 14.23 -13.34 -17.36
C GLY A 94 14.01 -14.10 -18.69
N THR A 95 12.86 -14.76 -18.86
CA THR A 95 12.51 -15.48 -20.09
C THR A 95 11.62 -14.67 -21.05
N SER A 96 11.11 -13.52 -20.62
CA SER A 96 10.16 -12.70 -21.40
C SER A 96 10.76 -11.98 -22.61
N GLY A 97 12.10 -11.85 -22.65
CA GLY A 97 12.82 -11.04 -23.66
C GLY A 97 12.86 -9.54 -23.35
N TYR A 98 12.17 -9.09 -22.31
CA TYR A 98 12.20 -7.67 -21.86
C TYR A 98 13.30 -7.38 -20.82
N ASP A 99 13.94 -8.42 -20.30
CA ASP A 99 14.95 -8.29 -19.27
C ASP A 99 16.33 -7.93 -19.85
N SER A 100 16.63 -6.65 -19.87
CA SER A 100 17.97 -6.17 -20.27
C SER A 100 19.04 -6.30 -19.19
N SER A 101 18.65 -6.68 -17.96
CA SER A 101 19.56 -6.80 -16.82
C SER A 101 20.12 -8.20 -16.60
N THR A 102 19.56 -9.21 -17.28
CA THR A 102 20.00 -10.61 -17.21
C THR A 102 20.95 -10.89 -18.36
N SER A 103 22.23 -11.06 -18.07
CA SER A 103 23.26 -11.31 -19.10
C SER A 103 23.48 -12.76 -19.44
N LYS A 104 23.04 -13.70 -18.62
CA LYS A 104 23.18 -15.17 -18.82
C LYS A 104 22.02 -15.92 -18.16
N PRO A 105 21.61 -17.08 -18.71
CA PRO A 105 20.70 -17.98 -18.00
C PRO A 105 21.28 -18.36 -16.62
N GLY A 106 20.49 -18.21 -15.57
CA GLY A 106 20.86 -18.44 -14.18
C GLY A 106 21.15 -17.16 -13.37
N ASP A 107 21.22 -16.00 -14.04
CA ASP A 107 21.41 -14.69 -13.38
C ASP A 107 20.06 -13.92 -13.20
N GLU A 108 18.92 -14.62 -13.27
CA GLU A 108 17.59 -13.99 -13.19
C GLU A 108 17.33 -13.31 -11.83
N ILE A 109 18.01 -13.81 -10.78
CA ILE A 109 17.87 -13.25 -9.43
C ILE A 109 18.95 -12.22 -9.19
N PRO A 110 18.58 -10.94 -8.92
CA PRO A 110 19.55 -9.89 -8.68
C PRO A 110 20.39 -10.16 -7.43
N LYS A 111 21.71 -9.94 -7.50
CA LYS A 111 22.61 -10.02 -6.34
C LYS A 111 22.39 -8.88 -5.34
N HIS A 112 21.85 -7.77 -5.80
CA HIS A 112 21.50 -6.59 -5.01
C HIS A 112 20.10 -6.13 -5.35
N PRO A 113 19.34 -5.54 -4.39
CA PRO A 113 18.02 -5.01 -4.66
C PRO A 113 18.03 -4.00 -5.80
N ILE A 114 17.13 -4.18 -6.78
CA ILE A 114 16.88 -3.19 -7.84
C ILE A 114 15.81 -2.24 -7.31
N ILE A 115 16.19 -1.00 -7.02
CA ILE A 115 15.27 -0.03 -6.42
C ILE A 115 14.82 0.96 -7.49
N PHE A 116 13.50 1.14 -7.61
CA PHE A 116 12.89 2.21 -8.39
C PHE A 116 11.74 2.85 -7.60
N THR A 117 11.14 3.91 -8.12
CA THR A 117 10.08 4.62 -7.39
C THR A 117 8.88 4.90 -8.26
N LYS A 118 7.70 4.97 -7.62
CA LYS A 118 6.46 5.47 -8.19
C LYS A 118 6.04 6.75 -7.46
N PRO A 119 5.51 7.76 -8.16
CA PRO A 119 5.07 8.99 -7.52
C PRO A 119 3.78 8.77 -6.72
N PRO A 120 3.49 9.60 -5.70
CA PRO A 120 2.27 9.52 -4.90
C PRO A 120 0.98 9.56 -5.71
N GLU A 121 0.98 10.25 -6.84
CA GLU A 121 -0.16 10.40 -7.74
C GLU A 121 -0.55 9.09 -8.43
N SER A 122 0.33 8.08 -8.42
CA SER A 122 0.02 6.76 -8.95
C SER A 122 -0.84 5.90 -8.02
N VAL A 123 -1.08 6.35 -6.78
CA VAL A 123 -1.89 5.60 -5.81
C VAL A 123 -3.36 5.70 -6.13
N ILE A 124 -4.00 4.56 -6.30
CA ILE A 124 -5.44 4.42 -6.48
C ILE A 124 -6.02 3.46 -5.44
N GLY A 125 -7.31 3.56 -5.18
CA GLY A 125 -8.02 2.71 -4.23
C GLY A 125 -8.56 1.43 -4.88
N THR A 126 -9.04 0.53 -4.03
CA THR A 126 -9.68 -0.71 -4.46
C THR A 126 -10.87 -0.44 -5.37
N GLY A 127 -10.87 -1.04 -6.56
CA GLY A 127 -11.95 -0.91 -7.55
C GLY A 127 -11.91 0.37 -8.37
N GLU A 128 -10.89 1.21 -8.20
CA GLU A 128 -10.66 2.35 -9.10
C GLU A 128 -9.98 1.89 -10.40
N ASN A 129 -10.25 2.60 -11.50
CA ASN A 129 -9.76 2.22 -12.82
C ASN A 129 -8.27 2.57 -13.00
N ILE A 130 -7.50 1.61 -13.50
CA ILE A 130 -6.15 1.87 -14.00
C ILE A 130 -6.27 2.53 -15.38
N VAL A 131 -5.76 3.75 -15.49
CA VAL A 131 -5.75 4.49 -16.76
C VAL A 131 -4.59 3.99 -17.61
N ILE A 132 -4.91 3.26 -18.69
CA ILE A 132 -3.91 2.72 -19.61
C ILE A 132 -3.59 3.77 -20.68
N PRO A 133 -2.32 4.20 -20.82
CA PRO A 133 -1.91 5.16 -21.85
C PRO A 133 -1.74 4.46 -23.22
N GLN A 134 -2.84 4.04 -23.83
CA GLN A 134 -2.85 3.22 -25.06
C GLN A 134 -2.06 3.81 -26.24
N LYS A 135 -1.83 5.14 -26.25
CA LYS A 135 -1.00 5.81 -27.27
C LYS A 135 0.50 5.60 -27.04
N ILE A 136 0.90 5.22 -25.81
CA ILE A 136 2.31 5.05 -25.40
C ILE A 136 2.69 3.58 -25.38
N SER A 137 1.88 2.74 -24.75
CA SER A 137 2.10 1.30 -24.64
C SER A 137 0.80 0.53 -24.65
N LYS A 138 0.87 -0.69 -25.20
CA LYS A 138 -0.19 -1.70 -25.09
C LYS A 138 0.20 -2.82 -24.15
N ASP A 139 1.44 -2.83 -23.69
CA ASP A 139 2.05 -3.87 -22.87
C ASP A 139 1.97 -3.40 -21.42
N ILE A 140 0.80 -3.64 -20.81
CA ILE A 140 0.53 -3.33 -19.38
C ILE A 140 0.36 -4.65 -18.67
N ASP A 141 1.15 -4.85 -17.63
CA ASP A 141 1.05 -5.99 -16.74
C ASP A 141 0.68 -5.54 -15.33
N TYR A 142 0.12 -6.46 -14.54
CA TYR A 142 -0.20 -6.23 -13.14
C TYR A 142 0.69 -7.10 -12.25
N GLU A 143 1.05 -6.57 -11.11
CA GLU A 143 1.87 -7.26 -10.13
C GLU A 143 1.22 -7.18 -8.74
N VAL A 144 1.17 -8.32 -8.05
CA VAL A 144 0.68 -8.38 -6.67
C VAL A 144 1.86 -8.40 -5.73
N GLU A 145 2.01 -7.34 -4.95
CA GLU A 145 3.15 -7.15 -4.06
C GLU A 145 2.76 -6.83 -2.62
N LEU A 146 3.59 -7.29 -1.69
CA LEU A 146 3.49 -6.90 -0.28
C LEU A 146 4.15 -5.54 -0.08
N THR A 147 3.37 -4.58 0.41
CA THR A 147 3.88 -3.26 0.77
C THR A 147 4.18 -3.18 2.27
N VAL A 148 5.36 -2.69 2.62
CA VAL A 148 5.80 -2.44 4.00
C VAL A 148 5.83 -0.94 4.26
N ILE A 149 5.25 -0.51 5.39
CA ILE A 149 5.28 0.89 5.81
C ILE A 149 6.33 1.05 6.91
N ILE A 150 7.31 1.92 6.66
CA ILE A 150 8.35 2.24 7.65
C ILE A 150 7.75 3.21 8.68
N GLY A 151 7.56 2.74 9.89
CA GLY A 151 6.99 3.52 10.99
C GLY A 151 8.00 4.43 11.66
N LYS A 152 9.22 3.94 11.88
CA LYS A 152 10.30 4.67 12.55
C LYS A 152 11.50 4.78 11.62
N GLY A 153 11.83 5.99 11.20
CA GLY A 153 13.02 6.24 10.37
C GLY A 153 14.32 5.88 11.10
N GLY A 154 15.38 5.57 10.32
CA GLY A 154 16.67 5.25 10.88
C GLY A 154 17.77 5.15 9.80
N LYS A 155 19.02 5.03 10.26
CA LYS A 155 20.20 4.77 9.44
C LYS A 155 21.02 3.67 10.10
N GLY A 156 21.66 2.81 9.29
CA GLY A 156 22.43 1.69 9.81
C GLY A 156 21.57 0.61 10.47
N ILE A 157 20.32 0.47 10.03
CA ILE A 157 19.39 -0.53 10.53
C ILE A 157 19.90 -1.91 10.15
N THR A 158 20.04 -2.79 11.15
CA THR A 158 20.49 -4.17 10.92
C THR A 158 19.30 -5.08 10.63
N LYS A 159 19.55 -6.25 10.06
CA LYS A 159 18.52 -7.27 9.83
C LYS A 159 17.79 -7.67 11.14
N GLN A 160 18.52 -7.71 12.25
CA GLN A 160 17.99 -8.12 13.55
C GLN A 160 16.99 -7.11 14.14
N ASN A 161 17.18 -5.82 13.84
CA ASN A 161 16.30 -4.76 14.37
C ASN A 161 15.38 -4.12 13.34
N ALA A 162 15.35 -4.64 12.10
CA ALA A 162 14.54 -4.08 11.01
C ALA A 162 13.05 -3.99 11.38
N PHE A 163 12.50 -5.00 12.06
CA PHE A 163 11.08 -5.00 12.47
C PHE A 163 10.75 -4.09 13.66
N SER A 164 11.73 -3.41 14.24
CA SER A 164 11.49 -2.37 15.27
C SER A 164 11.36 -0.96 14.65
N HIS A 165 11.40 -0.87 13.33
CA HIS A 165 11.28 0.34 12.52
C HIS A 165 10.05 0.30 11.60
#